data_d5d29346aca906f9ec24c97d44b9b352
#
_entry.id   d5d29346aca906f9ec24c97d44b9b352
#
_cell.length_a   1.000
_cell.length_b   1.000
_cell.length_c   1.000
_cell.angle_alpha   90.00
_cell.angle_beta   90.00
_cell.angle_gamma   90.00
#
_symmetry.space_group_name_H-M   'P 1'
#
loop_
_entity.id
_entity.type
_entity.pdbx_description
1 polymer ?
#
loop_
_entity_poly.entity_id
_entity_poly.type
_entity_poly.pdbx_seq_one_letter_code
_entity_poly.pdbx_strand_id
1 'polypeptide(L)'
;MTLFIEDGAPVIVQGMTGHQGMTHTARMLKAGTNIVGGVNARKAGLDVTFPEAKNGEDATIHVFANCSEAIEATGAKASVVFVPPRFAKDAVVEAIEAGIELIVVITEGIPVADSAYFVELALRKGVRIVGPNCPGLLALPSSKDAKGCNLGIIPDGIVSRGPLGLVSKSGTLTYQLMGELSDIGFTACLGAGGDPIVGT
;
A
#
# COMPACT_ATOMS: atom_id res chain seq x y z
N MET A 1 -2.38 16.67 -6.36
CA MET A 1 -2.75 15.97 -5.12
C MET A 1 -3.38 14.66 -5.54
N THR A 2 -2.69 13.58 -5.34
CA THR A 2 -3.23 12.23 -5.49
C THR A 2 -4.05 11.87 -4.25
N LEU A 3 -4.93 10.90 -4.35
CA LEU A 3 -5.82 10.48 -3.26
C LEU A 3 -5.00 10.07 -2.03
N PHE A 4 -5.08 10.81 -0.94
CA PHE A 4 -4.46 10.58 0.38
C PHE A 4 -2.92 10.66 0.46
N ILE A 5 -2.20 10.73 -0.64
CA ILE A 5 -0.74 10.74 -0.66
C ILE A 5 -0.23 11.68 -1.77
N GLU A 6 0.90 12.30 -1.56
CA GLU A 6 1.55 13.13 -2.58
C GLU A 6 2.12 12.25 -3.69
N ASP A 7 2.20 12.81 -4.91
CA ASP A 7 2.77 12.12 -6.06
C ASP A 7 4.25 11.81 -5.82
N GLY A 8 4.64 10.56 -6.01
CA GLY A 8 6.00 10.11 -5.78
C GLY A 8 6.44 9.99 -4.32
N ALA A 9 5.50 10.11 -3.35
CA ALA A 9 5.81 9.96 -1.93
C ALA A 9 6.49 8.62 -1.64
N PRO A 10 7.49 8.60 -0.73
CA PRO A 10 8.23 7.39 -0.40
C PRO A 10 7.38 6.42 0.43
N VAL A 11 7.40 5.15 0.02
CA VAL A 11 6.58 4.07 0.56
C VAL A 11 7.45 2.92 1.07
N ILE A 12 7.13 2.39 2.24
CA ILE A 12 7.72 1.15 2.76
C ILE A 12 6.72 -0.01 2.68
N VAL A 13 7.25 -1.24 2.69
CA VAL A 13 6.43 -2.44 2.65
C VAL A 13 6.73 -3.32 3.86
N GLN A 14 5.79 -3.42 4.80
CA GLN A 14 5.89 -4.33 5.94
C GLN A 14 5.53 -5.77 5.50
N GLY A 15 6.42 -6.71 5.80
CA GLY A 15 6.30 -8.08 5.33
C GLY A 15 6.78 -8.27 3.87
N MET A 16 7.56 -7.33 3.31
CA MET A 16 8.06 -7.35 1.94
C MET A 16 8.70 -8.69 1.54
N THR A 17 9.44 -9.30 2.43
CA THR A 17 10.20 -10.55 2.16
C THR A 17 9.36 -11.83 2.23
N GLY A 18 8.07 -11.73 2.49
CA GLY A 18 7.11 -12.83 2.36
C GLY A 18 6.67 -13.03 0.91
N HIS A 19 6.06 -14.19 0.60
CA HIS A 19 5.65 -14.52 -0.76
C HIS A 19 4.77 -13.43 -1.41
N GLN A 20 3.70 -13.03 -0.72
CA GLN A 20 2.79 -11.97 -1.20
C GLN A 20 3.50 -10.61 -1.25
N GLY A 21 4.28 -10.28 -0.20
CA GLY A 21 5.06 -9.06 -0.15
C GLY A 21 6.00 -8.92 -1.34
N MET A 22 6.77 -9.95 -1.68
CA MET A 22 7.66 -9.97 -2.85
C MET A 22 6.90 -9.75 -4.15
N THR A 23 5.84 -10.54 -4.38
CA THR A 23 5.05 -10.47 -5.62
C THR A 23 4.44 -9.10 -5.84
N HIS A 24 3.85 -8.52 -4.80
CA HIS A 24 3.16 -7.24 -4.93
C HIS A 24 4.11 -6.05 -4.87
N THR A 25 5.24 -6.13 -4.18
CA THR A 25 6.29 -5.11 -4.26
C THR A 25 6.81 -4.97 -5.69
N ALA A 26 7.06 -6.08 -6.38
CA ALA A 26 7.47 -6.05 -7.79
C ALA A 26 6.42 -5.35 -8.68
N ARG A 27 5.12 -5.62 -8.46
CA ARG A 27 4.03 -4.98 -9.20
C ARG A 27 3.93 -3.48 -8.89
N MET A 28 3.99 -3.11 -7.63
CA MET A 28 3.97 -1.70 -7.20
C MET A 28 5.13 -0.91 -7.80
N LEU A 29 6.33 -1.48 -7.84
CA LEU A 29 7.50 -0.87 -8.49
C LEU A 29 7.28 -0.68 -9.99
N LYS A 30 6.75 -1.70 -10.70
CA LYS A 30 6.40 -1.61 -12.13
C LYS A 30 5.35 -0.55 -12.42
N ALA A 31 4.38 -0.38 -11.51
CA ALA A 31 3.36 0.67 -11.60
C ALA A 31 3.90 2.08 -11.28
N GLY A 32 5.19 2.22 -10.99
CA GLY A 32 5.84 3.50 -10.72
C GLY A 32 5.79 3.96 -9.27
N THR A 33 5.27 3.13 -8.35
CA THR A 33 5.27 3.45 -6.91
C THR A 33 6.69 3.59 -6.39
N ASN A 34 6.94 4.65 -5.63
CA ASN A 34 8.25 4.94 -5.06
C ASN A 34 8.49 4.11 -3.78
N ILE A 35 8.73 2.80 -3.95
CA ILE A 35 9.10 1.93 -2.84
C ILE A 35 10.55 2.20 -2.45
N VAL A 36 10.79 2.59 -1.21
CA VAL A 36 12.09 2.99 -0.69
C VAL A 36 12.65 2.04 0.38
N GLY A 37 11.84 1.09 0.88
CA GLY A 37 12.28 0.15 1.90
C GLY A 37 11.29 -0.98 2.15
N GLY A 38 11.81 -2.11 2.62
CA GLY A 38 11.04 -3.18 3.23
C GLY A 38 11.22 -3.20 4.73
N VAL A 39 10.25 -3.71 5.48
CA VAL A 39 10.37 -3.91 6.93
C VAL A 39 10.16 -5.37 7.29
N ASN A 40 11.16 -5.96 7.92
CA ASN A 40 11.11 -7.30 8.51
C ASN A 40 12.27 -7.49 9.50
N ALA A 41 11.98 -7.48 10.80
CA ALA A 41 13.00 -7.60 11.84
C ALA A 41 13.90 -8.84 11.72
N ARG A 42 13.36 -9.97 11.20
CA ARG A 42 14.13 -11.22 11.04
C ARG A 42 15.07 -11.21 9.83
N LYS A 43 14.88 -10.28 8.91
CA LYS A 43 15.63 -10.17 7.65
C LYS A 43 16.21 -8.77 7.46
N ALA A 44 16.35 -8.02 8.54
CA ALA A 44 16.99 -6.71 8.54
C ALA A 44 18.42 -6.77 7.99
N GLY A 45 18.80 -5.76 7.23
CA GLY A 45 20.11 -5.67 6.61
C GLY A 45 20.24 -6.41 5.26
N LEU A 46 19.18 -7.10 4.78
CA LEU A 46 19.19 -7.69 3.44
C LEU A 46 18.80 -6.63 2.39
N ASP A 47 19.42 -6.77 1.22
CA ASP A 47 19.01 -6.08 0.00
C ASP A 47 18.27 -7.05 -0.90
N VAL A 48 17.08 -6.66 -1.36
CA VAL A 48 16.23 -7.49 -2.23
C VAL A 48 16.16 -6.84 -3.60
N THR A 49 16.60 -7.56 -4.62
CA THR A 49 16.54 -7.09 -6.01
C THR A 49 15.27 -7.59 -6.70
N PHE A 50 14.58 -6.66 -7.34
CA PHE A 50 13.39 -6.90 -8.17
C PHE A 50 13.77 -6.65 -9.62
N PRO A 51 13.85 -7.72 -10.46
CA PRO A 51 14.26 -7.60 -11.86
C PRO A 51 13.27 -6.78 -12.68
N GLU A 52 13.77 -5.93 -13.58
CA GLU A 52 12.98 -5.12 -14.52
C GLU A 52 11.81 -4.37 -13.88
N ALA A 53 11.95 -4.04 -12.59
CA ALA A 53 10.85 -3.52 -11.79
C ALA A 53 10.62 -2.03 -11.98
N LYS A 54 11.60 -1.28 -12.48
CA LYS A 54 11.49 0.18 -12.63
C LYS A 54 11.97 0.60 -14.02
N ASN A 55 11.02 0.90 -14.91
CA ASN A 55 11.32 1.30 -16.30
C ASN A 55 12.20 0.28 -17.05
N GLY A 56 12.07 -1.01 -16.75
CA GLY A 56 12.90 -2.07 -17.33
C GLY A 56 14.27 -2.26 -16.67
N GLU A 57 14.56 -1.50 -15.61
CA GLU A 57 15.77 -1.64 -14.80
C GLU A 57 15.48 -2.40 -13.50
N ASP A 58 16.49 -3.03 -12.95
CA ASP A 58 16.41 -3.70 -11.65
C ASP A 58 16.28 -2.66 -10.54
N ALA A 59 15.43 -2.94 -9.55
CA ALA A 59 15.31 -2.14 -8.34
C ALA A 59 15.79 -2.95 -7.13
N THR A 60 16.74 -2.43 -6.38
CA THR A 60 17.21 -3.03 -5.14
C THR A 60 16.65 -2.27 -3.94
N ILE A 61 15.94 -2.98 -3.06
CA ILE A 61 15.24 -2.42 -1.91
C ILE A 61 15.86 -2.98 -0.63
N HIS A 62 16.30 -2.09 0.25
CA HIS A 62 16.83 -2.45 1.56
C HIS A 62 15.74 -2.88 2.55
N VAL A 63 16.03 -3.86 3.41
CA VAL A 63 15.13 -4.36 4.45
C VAL A 63 15.57 -3.84 5.81
N PHE A 64 14.77 -3.00 6.43
CA PHE A 64 14.97 -2.44 7.77
C PHE A 64 14.39 -3.35 8.85
N ALA A 65 14.90 -3.20 10.08
CA ALA A 65 14.40 -3.96 11.23
C ALA A 65 12.99 -3.51 11.65
N ASN A 66 12.71 -2.21 11.56
CA ASN A 66 11.46 -1.59 12.00
C ASN A 66 11.13 -0.34 11.16
N CYS A 67 9.91 0.17 11.36
CA CYS A 67 9.42 1.35 10.64
C CYS A 67 10.20 2.62 10.97
N SER A 68 10.65 2.79 12.22
CA SER A 68 11.39 3.99 12.63
C SER A 68 12.71 4.10 11.89
N GLU A 69 13.50 3.01 11.81
CA GLU A 69 14.74 2.97 11.02
C GLU A 69 14.48 3.24 9.54
N ALA A 70 13.41 2.66 8.98
CA ALA A 70 13.06 2.88 7.59
C ALA A 70 12.71 4.34 7.31
N ILE A 71 11.94 4.99 8.20
CA ILE A 71 11.57 6.41 8.07
C ILE A 71 12.80 7.30 8.19
N GLU A 72 13.66 7.07 9.19
CA GLU A 72 14.88 7.84 9.38
C GLU A 72 15.80 7.79 8.15
N ALA A 73 15.94 6.60 7.54
CA ALA A 73 16.82 6.41 6.40
C ALA A 73 16.22 6.93 5.07
N THR A 74 14.89 6.92 4.91
CA THR A 74 14.24 7.10 3.60
C THR A 74 13.21 8.23 3.53
N GLY A 75 12.78 8.74 4.67
CA GLY A 75 11.70 9.72 4.75
C GLY A 75 10.32 9.13 4.39
N ALA A 76 10.12 7.82 4.56
CA ALA A 76 8.89 7.14 4.19
C ALA A 76 7.65 7.79 4.83
N LYS A 77 6.60 7.99 4.03
CA LYS A 77 5.33 8.61 4.45
C LYS A 77 4.17 7.62 4.44
N ALA A 78 4.28 6.54 3.68
CA ALA A 78 3.24 5.52 3.61
C ALA A 78 3.83 4.12 3.85
N SER A 79 2.98 3.22 4.36
CA SER A 79 3.28 1.80 4.53
C SER A 79 2.20 0.92 3.92
N VAL A 80 2.61 -0.14 3.23
CA VAL A 80 1.71 -1.21 2.77
C VAL A 80 2.00 -2.48 3.57
N VAL A 81 0.95 -3.06 4.19
CA VAL A 81 1.08 -4.14 5.17
C VAL A 81 0.67 -5.48 4.57
N PHE A 82 1.63 -6.41 4.46
CA PHE A 82 1.47 -7.78 3.97
C PHE A 82 1.79 -8.84 5.04
N VAL A 83 1.87 -8.47 6.29
CA VAL A 83 2.18 -9.43 7.36
C VAL A 83 0.98 -10.36 7.64
N PRO A 84 1.21 -11.60 8.12
CA PRO A 84 0.12 -12.50 8.48
C PRO A 84 -0.82 -11.91 9.55
N PRO A 85 -2.12 -12.33 9.58
CA PRO A 85 -3.15 -11.72 10.45
C PRO A 85 -2.76 -11.59 11.92
N ARG A 86 -2.12 -12.63 12.47
CA ARG A 86 -1.67 -12.66 13.88
C ARG A 86 -0.62 -11.62 14.25
N PHE A 87 0.04 -11.02 13.27
CA PHE A 87 1.08 -9.99 13.46
C PHE A 87 0.65 -8.62 12.92
N ALA A 88 -0.52 -8.54 12.28
CA ALA A 88 -0.95 -7.33 11.59
C ALA A 88 -1.16 -6.16 12.56
N LYS A 89 -1.75 -6.41 13.74
CA LYS A 89 -1.92 -5.38 14.77
C LYS A 89 -0.59 -4.74 15.16
N ASP A 90 0.40 -5.56 15.52
CA ASP A 90 1.68 -5.05 15.98
C ASP A 90 2.40 -4.26 14.86
N ALA A 91 2.32 -4.74 13.61
CA ALA A 91 2.89 -4.06 12.46
C ALA A 91 2.20 -2.71 12.19
N VAL A 92 0.88 -2.63 12.27
CA VAL A 92 0.13 -1.37 12.07
C VAL A 92 0.41 -0.40 13.21
N VAL A 93 0.39 -0.86 14.45
CA VAL A 93 0.73 -0.02 15.63
C VAL A 93 2.16 0.52 15.51
N GLU A 94 3.12 -0.31 15.13
CA GLU A 94 4.50 0.11 14.90
C GLU A 94 4.59 1.24 13.86
N ALA A 95 3.88 1.11 12.73
CA ALA A 95 3.86 2.14 11.69
C ALA A 95 3.20 3.45 12.18
N ILE A 96 2.11 3.37 12.95
CA ILE A 96 1.45 4.53 13.56
C ILE A 96 2.39 5.26 14.51
N GLU A 97 3.03 4.52 15.43
CA GLU A 97 3.94 5.10 16.45
C GLU A 97 5.21 5.66 15.82
N ALA A 98 5.69 5.08 14.72
CA ALA A 98 6.82 5.59 13.95
C ALA A 98 6.52 6.87 13.16
N GLY A 99 5.25 7.26 13.00
CA GLY A 99 4.85 8.50 12.33
C GLY A 99 4.53 8.35 10.84
N ILE A 100 4.18 7.16 10.37
CA ILE A 100 3.63 6.97 9.02
C ILE A 100 2.29 7.70 8.90
N GLU A 101 2.10 8.45 7.81
CA GLU A 101 0.91 9.27 7.58
C GLU A 101 -0.26 8.46 6.97
N LEU A 102 0.07 7.46 6.11
CA LEU A 102 -0.89 6.59 5.44
C LEU A 102 -0.47 5.12 5.55
N ILE A 103 -1.37 4.28 6.06
CA ILE A 103 -1.14 2.83 6.17
C ILE A 103 -2.20 2.09 5.38
N VAL A 104 -1.78 1.26 4.42
CA VAL A 104 -2.66 0.41 3.61
C VAL A 104 -2.54 -1.02 4.09
N VAL A 105 -3.60 -1.55 4.71
CA VAL A 105 -3.61 -2.88 5.32
C VAL A 105 -4.29 -3.87 4.38
N ILE A 106 -3.48 -4.67 3.68
CA ILE A 106 -3.96 -5.66 2.72
C ILE A 106 -4.50 -6.91 3.44
N THR A 107 -3.91 -7.25 4.55
CA THR A 107 -4.14 -8.49 5.31
C THR A 107 -5.62 -8.69 5.61
N GLU A 108 -6.11 -9.88 5.28
CA GLU A 108 -7.43 -10.42 5.61
C GLU A 108 -7.38 -11.29 6.87
N GLY A 109 -8.50 -11.40 7.60
CA GLY A 109 -8.64 -12.31 8.74
C GLY A 109 -8.00 -11.80 10.03
N ILE A 110 -7.80 -10.50 10.17
CA ILE A 110 -7.34 -9.88 11.41
C ILE A 110 -8.48 -9.96 12.44
N PRO A 111 -8.21 -10.34 13.69
CA PRO A 111 -9.22 -10.32 14.76
C PRO A 111 -9.89 -8.95 14.87
N VAL A 112 -11.23 -8.91 15.00
CA VAL A 112 -12.01 -7.66 15.03
C VAL A 112 -11.54 -6.72 16.14
N ALA A 113 -11.20 -7.26 17.32
CA ALA A 113 -10.69 -6.46 18.44
C ALA A 113 -9.33 -5.80 18.09
N ASP A 114 -8.48 -6.47 17.33
CA ASP A 114 -7.20 -5.92 16.90
C ASP A 114 -7.40 -4.81 15.87
N SER A 115 -8.34 -5.01 14.93
CA SER A 115 -8.71 -3.98 13.94
C SER A 115 -9.32 -2.75 14.62
N ALA A 116 -10.22 -2.94 15.57
CA ALA A 116 -10.79 -1.84 16.33
C ALA A 116 -9.73 -1.05 17.10
N TYR A 117 -8.76 -1.75 17.71
CA TYR A 117 -7.68 -1.12 18.46
C TYR A 117 -6.81 -0.21 17.58
N PHE A 118 -6.28 -0.73 16.47
CA PHE A 118 -5.38 0.08 15.65
C PHE A 118 -6.09 1.16 14.85
N VAL A 119 -7.36 0.97 14.47
CA VAL A 119 -8.16 2.02 13.82
C VAL A 119 -8.41 3.17 14.78
N GLU A 120 -8.79 2.89 16.03
CA GLU A 120 -8.95 3.93 17.04
C GLU A 120 -7.64 4.64 17.35
N LEU A 121 -6.53 3.91 17.47
CA LEU A 121 -5.21 4.51 17.68
C LEU A 121 -4.83 5.45 16.52
N ALA A 122 -5.04 5.02 15.29
CA ALA A 122 -4.77 5.82 14.11
C ALA A 122 -5.58 7.12 14.08
N LEU A 123 -6.88 7.05 14.41
CA LEU A 123 -7.74 8.23 14.53
C LEU A 123 -7.22 9.23 15.57
N ARG A 124 -6.81 8.75 16.74
CA ARG A 124 -6.24 9.59 17.80
C ARG A 124 -4.91 10.26 17.41
N LYS A 125 -4.10 9.58 16.59
CA LYS A 125 -2.80 10.07 16.12
C LYS A 125 -2.90 10.87 14.81
N GLY A 126 -4.07 10.96 14.19
CA GLY A 126 -4.25 11.62 12.90
C GLY A 126 -3.66 10.84 11.71
N VAL A 127 -3.41 9.54 11.89
CA VAL A 127 -2.92 8.64 10.84
C VAL A 127 -4.09 8.09 10.04
N ARG A 128 -3.96 8.02 8.74
CA ARG A 128 -4.97 7.44 7.86
C ARG A 128 -4.72 5.96 7.62
N ILE A 129 -5.77 5.15 7.77
CA ILE A 129 -5.74 3.72 7.41
C ILE A 129 -6.67 3.47 6.23
N VAL A 130 -6.23 2.66 5.28
CA VAL A 130 -7.03 2.05 4.22
C VAL A 130 -7.08 0.54 4.47
N GLY A 131 -8.27 -0.02 4.57
CA GLY A 131 -8.48 -1.41 4.98
C GLY A 131 -8.74 -1.56 6.49
N PRO A 132 -8.57 -2.73 7.07
CA PRO A 132 -7.95 -3.98 6.55
C PRO A 132 -8.81 -4.74 5.53
N ASN A 133 -8.26 -5.85 5.03
CA ASN A 133 -8.90 -6.71 4.02
C ASN A 133 -9.31 -5.90 2.78
N CYS A 134 -8.36 -5.19 2.21
CA CYS A 134 -8.58 -4.31 1.07
C CYS A 134 -7.62 -4.63 -0.08
N PRO A 135 -8.00 -4.32 -1.33
CA PRO A 135 -7.08 -4.41 -2.46
C PRO A 135 -6.08 -3.25 -2.51
N GLY A 136 -6.30 -2.22 -1.71
CA GLY A 136 -5.44 -1.05 -1.63
C GLY A 136 -5.97 0.16 -2.39
N LEU A 137 -5.05 0.98 -2.84
CA LEU A 137 -5.28 2.27 -3.49
C LEU A 137 -4.47 2.34 -4.79
N LEU A 138 -5.14 2.68 -5.89
CA LEU A 138 -4.52 3.03 -7.16
C LEU A 138 -4.84 4.50 -7.49
N ALA A 139 -3.82 5.32 -7.66
CA ALA A 139 -3.95 6.66 -8.20
C ALA A 139 -3.19 6.75 -9.52
N LEU A 140 -3.90 7.09 -10.59
CA LEU A 140 -3.33 7.23 -11.91
C LEU A 140 -2.65 8.59 -12.07
N PRO A 141 -1.57 8.69 -12.90
CA PRO A 141 -0.83 9.93 -13.07
C PRO A 141 -1.75 11.07 -13.49
N SER A 142 -1.63 12.24 -12.87
CA SER A 142 -2.42 13.42 -13.21
C SER A 142 -1.96 14.11 -14.50
N SER A 143 -0.70 13.90 -14.91
CA SER A 143 -0.09 14.38 -16.12
C SER A 143 0.89 13.35 -16.68
N LYS A 144 1.53 13.66 -17.83
CA LYS A 144 2.56 12.79 -18.42
C LYS A 144 3.82 12.70 -17.54
N ASP A 145 4.10 13.74 -16.77
CA ASP A 145 5.27 13.84 -15.89
C ASP A 145 4.98 13.38 -14.45
N ALA A 146 3.70 13.19 -14.11
CA ALA A 146 3.30 12.72 -12.81
C ALA A 146 3.49 11.20 -12.71
N LYS A 147 3.92 10.74 -11.54
CA LYS A 147 4.02 9.31 -11.21
C LYS A 147 2.74 8.92 -10.51
N GLY A 148 1.96 8.02 -11.07
CA GLY A 148 0.88 7.39 -10.31
C GLY A 148 1.43 6.60 -9.13
N CYS A 149 0.55 6.06 -8.31
CA CYS A 149 0.93 5.10 -7.28
C CYS A 149 -0.07 3.96 -7.21
N ASN A 150 0.43 2.75 -7.00
CA ASN A 150 -0.34 1.58 -6.62
C ASN A 150 0.13 1.16 -5.22
N LEU A 151 -0.72 1.28 -4.23
CA LEU A 151 -0.43 0.89 -2.85
C LEU A 151 -1.27 -0.34 -2.51
N GLY A 152 -0.81 -1.51 -2.98
CA GLY A 152 -1.50 -2.76 -2.69
C GLY A 152 -1.43 -3.78 -3.81
N ILE A 153 -2.59 -4.39 -4.10
CA ILE A 153 -2.69 -5.55 -5.01
C ILE A 153 -3.57 -5.27 -6.24
N ILE A 154 -4.01 -4.02 -6.43
CA ILE A 154 -4.87 -3.64 -7.55
C ILE A 154 -4.12 -3.89 -8.87
N PRO A 155 -4.73 -4.61 -9.84
CA PRO A 155 -4.16 -4.78 -11.17
C PRO A 155 -4.21 -3.45 -11.93
N ASP A 156 -3.07 -2.83 -12.18
CA ASP A 156 -2.95 -1.56 -12.90
C ASP A 156 -3.20 -1.69 -14.40
N GLY A 157 -2.95 -2.87 -14.97
CA GLY A 157 -3.15 -3.13 -16.40
C GLY A 157 -4.60 -3.20 -16.88
N ILE A 158 -5.60 -3.13 -15.98
CA ILE A 158 -7.03 -3.17 -16.34
C ILE A 158 -7.71 -1.79 -16.32
N VAL A 159 -6.96 -0.74 -16.05
CA VAL A 159 -7.50 0.63 -15.99
C VAL A 159 -6.80 1.56 -16.95
N SER A 160 -7.55 2.47 -17.52
CA SER A 160 -7.07 3.63 -18.26
C SER A 160 -7.26 4.90 -17.42
N ARG A 161 -6.52 5.96 -17.80
CA ARG A 161 -6.72 7.27 -17.19
C ARG A 161 -8.00 7.91 -17.71
N GLY A 162 -8.80 8.44 -16.78
CA GLY A 162 -10.04 9.13 -17.08
C GLY A 162 -10.62 9.87 -15.88
N PRO A 163 -11.84 10.36 -15.98
CA PRO A 163 -12.42 11.26 -14.97
C PRO A 163 -13.04 10.55 -13.75
N LEU A 164 -13.18 9.22 -13.77
CA LEU A 164 -13.90 8.51 -12.72
C LEU A 164 -13.07 8.36 -11.45
N GLY A 165 -13.72 8.44 -10.31
CA GLY A 165 -13.22 7.96 -9.02
C GLY A 165 -14.01 6.73 -8.60
N LEU A 166 -13.33 5.67 -8.16
CA LEU A 166 -13.97 4.45 -7.66
C LEU A 166 -13.64 4.25 -6.18
N VAL A 167 -14.68 4.12 -5.37
CA VAL A 167 -14.56 3.67 -3.98
C VAL A 167 -15.47 2.47 -3.79
N SER A 168 -14.93 1.33 -3.39
CA SER A 168 -15.69 0.10 -3.26
C SER A 168 -15.27 -0.67 -2.01
N LYS A 169 -16.24 -1.23 -1.29
CA LYS A 169 -15.99 -2.11 -0.15
C LYS A 169 -15.58 -3.52 -0.59
N SER A 170 -16.02 -3.95 -1.76
CA SER A 170 -15.75 -5.28 -2.31
C SER A 170 -14.51 -5.26 -3.21
N GLY A 171 -13.53 -6.15 -2.93
CA GLY A 171 -12.37 -6.33 -3.80
C GLY A 171 -12.77 -6.79 -5.21
N THR A 172 -13.63 -7.81 -5.32
CA THR A 172 -14.08 -8.38 -6.60
C THR A 172 -14.85 -7.36 -7.44
N LEU A 173 -15.83 -6.65 -6.84
CA LEU A 173 -16.59 -5.62 -7.54
C LEU A 173 -15.72 -4.42 -7.96
N THR A 174 -14.69 -4.10 -7.18
CA THR A 174 -13.70 -3.10 -7.59
C THR A 174 -13.08 -3.46 -8.93
N TYR A 175 -12.58 -4.68 -9.10
CA TYR A 175 -11.94 -5.13 -10.34
C TYR A 175 -12.92 -5.26 -11.51
N GLN A 176 -14.14 -5.72 -11.24
CA GLN A 176 -15.17 -5.80 -12.25
C GLN A 176 -15.51 -4.41 -12.82
N LEU A 177 -15.79 -3.43 -11.96
CA LEU A 177 -16.09 -2.05 -12.38
C LEU A 177 -14.91 -1.40 -13.09
N MET A 178 -13.68 -1.66 -12.64
CA MET A 178 -12.47 -1.17 -13.31
C MET A 178 -12.40 -1.69 -14.77
N GLY A 179 -12.69 -2.96 -14.98
CA GLY A 179 -12.73 -3.56 -16.33
C GLY A 179 -13.88 -3.04 -17.19
N GLU A 180 -15.10 -3.00 -16.66
CA GLU A 180 -16.31 -2.58 -17.40
C GLU A 180 -16.26 -1.09 -17.79
N LEU A 181 -15.63 -0.25 -17.00
CA LEU A 181 -15.53 1.21 -17.22
C LEU A 181 -14.15 1.65 -17.72
N SER A 182 -13.33 0.70 -18.19
CA SER A 182 -11.97 0.99 -18.65
C SER A 182 -11.92 1.98 -19.81
N ASP A 183 -12.94 1.98 -20.69
CA ASP A 183 -13.04 2.92 -21.81
C ASP A 183 -13.27 4.37 -21.37
N ILE A 184 -13.92 4.57 -20.22
CA ILE A 184 -14.12 5.91 -19.64
C ILE A 184 -12.88 6.30 -18.85
N GLY A 185 -12.31 5.35 -18.10
CA GLY A 185 -11.11 5.52 -17.33
C GLY A 185 -11.28 6.18 -15.96
N PHE A 186 -10.21 6.11 -15.16
CA PHE A 186 -10.22 6.49 -13.76
C PHE A 186 -9.13 7.51 -13.43
N THR A 187 -9.39 8.34 -12.44
CA THR A 187 -8.37 9.16 -11.74
C THR A 187 -7.78 8.37 -10.58
N ALA A 188 -8.63 7.69 -9.83
CA ALA A 188 -8.22 6.87 -8.69
C ALA A 188 -9.24 5.77 -8.40
N CYS A 189 -8.74 4.65 -7.85
CA CYS A 189 -9.55 3.55 -7.36
C CYS A 189 -9.12 3.19 -5.94
N LEU A 190 -10.08 3.06 -5.03
CA LEU A 190 -9.86 2.75 -3.62
C LEU A 190 -10.72 1.57 -3.20
N GLY A 191 -10.08 0.54 -2.67
CA GLY A 191 -10.77 -0.53 -1.96
C GLY A 191 -10.84 -0.22 -0.47
N ALA A 192 -12.05 -0.01 0.04
CA ALA A 192 -12.23 0.39 1.43
C ALA A 192 -11.94 -0.73 2.44
N GLY A 193 -12.07 -1.99 2.02
CA GLY A 193 -11.88 -3.14 2.89
C GLY A 193 -13.15 -3.92 3.20
N GLY A 194 -13.04 -5.24 3.27
CA GLY A 194 -14.15 -6.17 3.48
C GLY A 194 -14.49 -6.46 4.94
N ASP A 195 -13.60 -6.11 5.86
CA ASP A 195 -13.74 -6.42 7.27
C ASP A 195 -14.86 -5.61 7.97
N PRO A 196 -15.39 -6.08 9.12
CA PRO A 196 -16.39 -5.35 9.90
C PRO A 196 -15.91 -3.99 10.40
N ILE A 197 -14.63 -3.88 10.71
CA ILE A 197 -13.97 -2.65 11.16
C ILE A 197 -12.91 -2.27 10.12
N VAL A 198 -13.06 -1.09 9.54
CA VAL A 198 -12.11 -0.50 8.59
C VAL A 198 -11.80 0.94 9.00
N GLY A 199 -10.60 1.40 8.65
CA GLY A 199 -10.15 2.77 8.92
C GLY A 199 -10.36 3.74 7.74
N THR A 200 -10.90 3.18 6.64
CA THR A 200 -11.09 3.90 5.38
C THR A 200 -12.25 4.87 5.43
#